data_76d2740831f4972f12abd0e5e007b3e0
#
_entry.id   76d2740831f4972f12abd0e5e007b3e0
#
_cell.length_a   1.000
_cell.length_b   1.000
_cell.length_c   1.000
_cell.angle_alpha   90.00
_cell.angle_beta   90.00
_cell.angle_gamma   90.00
#
_symmetry.space_group_name_H-M   'P 1'
#
loop_
_entity.id
_entity.type
_entity.pdbx_description
1 polymer ?
#
loop_
_entity_poly.entity_id
_entity_poly.type
_entity_poly.pdbx_seq_one_letter_code
_entity_poly.pdbx_strand_id
1 'polypeptide(L)'
;MTKFGPFFLSLFHSSLLLLIASGRMDAQSADLTFLNKNRPVLDAHNCYPYDGKWTDRIDRALKTGFPVAIEQDLAWYADPTTGQGRVVLNHSAKTTASDPEERNYFFEHVRALVENQLARGDRSQWPVIILHFDFKDQQSALLHAVWDLLGEYESWITTASKGDDPHQLAPLDRKPILVLTEDSDAQEQVFFNEVPLGKSLRLFGSAHTHMPQNLTAEERAHAAATLAPAELITEKPTNYRRWWNNSWYEVEEGGQPRAGAWTPADDQRLRALVNHAHALGYWMRFYTLDGFAAAIGEENGWFATYNFGSLQAVTERWRAALDAHVDFIATDQYEDLSAVMRSGNNVKR
;
A
#
# COMPACT_ATOMS: atom_id res chain seq x y z
N MET A 1 65.53 -64.67 18.65
CA MET A 1 64.13 -65.17 18.61
C MET A 1 63.24 -63.92 18.66
N THR A 2 62.81 -63.52 17.51
CA THR A 2 62.06 -62.30 17.22
C THR A 2 60.58 -62.65 17.16
N LYS A 3 59.74 -61.89 17.92
CA LYS A 3 58.27 -61.93 17.77
C LYS A 3 57.78 -60.58 17.28
N PHE A 4 57.29 -60.62 16.08
CA PHE A 4 56.51 -59.52 15.50
C PHE A 4 55.07 -59.50 16.09
N GLY A 5 54.59 -58.29 16.49
CA GLY A 5 53.18 -58.02 16.86
C GLY A 5 52.56 -57.16 15.78
N PRO A 6 51.25 -57.31 15.55
CA PRO A 6 50.60 -56.68 14.41
C PRO A 6 50.20 -55.23 14.70
N PHE A 7 50.41 -54.39 13.66
CA PHE A 7 49.92 -53.00 13.59
C PHE A 7 48.41 -53.04 13.35
N PHE A 8 47.62 -52.40 14.24
CA PHE A 8 46.24 -52.03 14.02
C PHE A 8 46.16 -50.67 13.34
N LEU A 9 45.75 -50.66 12.10
CA LEU A 9 45.46 -49.43 11.36
C LEU A 9 44.00 -48.98 11.68
N SER A 10 43.89 -47.93 12.49
CA SER A 10 42.58 -47.32 12.81
C SER A 10 42.18 -46.35 11.70
N LEU A 11 41.23 -46.73 10.89
CA LEU A 11 40.59 -45.84 9.92
C LEU A 11 39.59 -44.92 10.65
N PHE A 12 39.97 -43.67 10.83
CA PHE A 12 39.06 -42.61 11.21
C PHE A 12 38.17 -42.26 9.99
N HIS A 13 36.92 -42.65 10.02
CA HIS A 13 35.90 -42.15 9.13
C HIS A 13 35.41 -40.82 9.67
N SER A 14 35.93 -39.73 9.16
CA SER A 14 35.36 -38.39 9.39
C SER A 14 34.10 -38.26 8.52
N SER A 15 32.92 -38.55 9.11
CA SER A 15 31.66 -38.19 8.51
C SER A 15 31.46 -36.68 8.56
N LEU A 16 31.73 -36.01 7.44
CA LEU A 16 31.42 -34.61 7.22
C LEU A 16 29.87 -34.49 7.06
N LEU A 17 29.18 -34.18 8.15
CA LEU A 17 27.80 -33.77 8.08
C LEU A 17 27.74 -32.38 7.44
N LEU A 18 27.46 -32.32 6.14
CA LEU A 18 27.02 -31.11 5.47
C LEU A 18 25.62 -30.76 6.02
N LEU A 19 25.57 -29.86 7.01
CA LEU A 19 24.34 -29.14 7.33
C LEU A 19 24.01 -28.25 6.13
N ILE A 20 23.14 -28.74 5.24
CA ILE A 20 22.45 -27.89 4.29
C ILE A 20 21.44 -27.11 5.13
N ALA A 21 21.88 -25.94 5.64
CA ALA A 21 20.95 -24.92 6.06
C ALA A 21 20.24 -24.43 4.78
N SER A 22 19.17 -25.12 4.38
CA SER A 22 18.20 -24.58 3.45
C SER A 22 17.58 -23.37 4.15
N GLY A 23 18.20 -22.20 3.95
CA GLY A 23 17.58 -20.94 4.28
C GLY A 23 16.28 -20.89 3.50
N ARG A 24 15.16 -21.12 4.17
CA ARG A 24 13.88 -20.61 3.71
C ARG A 24 14.06 -19.09 3.69
N MET A 25 14.41 -18.53 2.52
CA MET A 25 14.16 -17.13 2.27
C MET A 25 12.66 -16.96 2.47
N ASP A 26 12.26 -16.20 3.48
CA ASP A 26 10.88 -15.85 3.66
C ASP A 26 10.40 -15.26 2.33
N ALA A 27 9.39 -15.89 1.71
CA ALA A 27 8.80 -15.43 0.45
C ALA A 27 8.36 -13.96 0.55
N GLN A 28 8.09 -13.50 1.75
CA GLN A 28 7.68 -12.18 2.13
C GLN A 28 8.78 -11.11 1.99
N SER A 29 10.03 -11.39 2.38
CA SER A 29 11.13 -10.43 2.17
C SER A 29 11.40 -10.20 0.67
N ALA A 30 11.11 -11.22 -0.17
CA ALA A 30 11.17 -11.10 -1.62
C ALA A 30 10.05 -10.19 -2.19
N ASP A 31 8.86 -10.22 -1.58
CA ASP A 31 7.73 -9.37 -2.01
C ASP A 31 7.98 -7.88 -1.69
N LEU A 32 8.55 -7.54 -0.54
CA LEU A 32 8.92 -6.16 -0.21
C LEU A 32 9.92 -5.57 -1.20
N THR A 33 10.93 -6.35 -1.60
CA THR A 33 11.99 -5.87 -2.47
C THR A 33 11.53 -5.51 -3.88
N PHE A 34 10.46 -6.10 -4.40
CA PHE A 34 10.01 -5.79 -5.76
C PHE A 34 9.21 -4.48 -5.84
N LEU A 35 8.48 -4.09 -4.80
CA LEU A 35 7.76 -2.81 -4.77
C LEU A 35 8.73 -1.64 -4.57
N ASN A 36 9.52 -1.72 -3.52
CA ASN A 36 10.31 -0.59 -3.06
C ASN A 36 11.61 -0.40 -3.85
N LYS A 37 12.27 -1.46 -4.34
CA LYS A 37 13.59 -1.36 -5.02
C LYS A 37 14.51 -0.29 -4.43
N ASN A 38 14.51 -0.14 -3.11
CA ASN A 38 15.21 0.88 -2.33
C ASN A 38 14.70 2.33 -2.51
N ARG A 39 13.49 2.53 -3.01
CA ARG A 39 12.85 3.85 -3.04
C ARG A 39 11.35 3.73 -2.80
N PRO A 40 10.75 4.64 -2.01
CA PRO A 40 9.31 4.76 -1.86
C PRO A 40 8.58 5.03 -3.18
N VAL A 41 7.31 4.67 -3.22
CA VAL A 41 6.39 4.95 -4.33
C VAL A 41 5.58 6.19 -3.98
N LEU A 42 5.48 7.15 -4.89
CA LEU A 42 4.52 8.24 -4.80
C LEU A 42 3.13 7.63 -4.90
N ASP A 43 2.25 7.97 -3.96
CA ASP A 43 0.84 7.61 -3.97
C ASP A 43 0.00 8.87 -4.22
N ALA A 44 -0.64 8.89 -5.39
CA ALA A 44 -1.51 9.98 -5.80
C ALA A 44 -2.84 9.84 -5.04
N HIS A 45 -2.91 10.53 -3.90
CA HIS A 45 -4.08 10.59 -3.04
C HIS A 45 -5.25 11.31 -3.72
N ASN A 46 -6.49 10.88 -3.46
CA ASN A 46 -7.70 11.46 -4.06
C ASN A 46 -7.62 11.59 -5.60
N CYS A 47 -7.11 10.59 -6.30
CA CYS A 47 -6.80 10.67 -7.73
C CYS A 47 -8.03 10.48 -8.62
N TYR A 48 -9.08 11.29 -8.41
CA TYR A 48 -10.33 11.31 -9.16
C TYR A 48 -10.93 12.74 -9.18
N PRO A 49 -11.88 13.06 -10.07
CA PRO A 49 -12.49 14.39 -10.15
C PRO A 49 -13.52 14.61 -9.04
N TYR A 50 -13.62 15.86 -8.58
CA TYR A 50 -14.70 16.33 -7.71
C TYR A 50 -15.57 17.31 -8.49
N ASP A 51 -16.89 17.18 -8.39
CA ASP A 51 -17.85 18.11 -9.03
C ASP A 51 -17.56 18.36 -10.52
N GLY A 52 -17.08 17.36 -11.24
CA GLY A 52 -16.70 17.46 -12.64
C GLY A 52 -15.42 18.26 -12.92
N LYS A 53 -14.65 18.61 -11.89
CA LYS A 53 -13.37 19.31 -12.00
C LYS A 53 -12.19 18.35 -11.81
N TRP A 54 -10.98 18.82 -12.17
CA TRP A 54 -9.72 18.10 -11.97
C TRP A 54 -9.71 16.69 -12.58
N THR A 55 -10.28 16.58 -13.78
CA THR A 55 -10.42 15.31 -14.51
C THR A 55 -9.09 14.73 -14.99
N ASP A 56 -8.00 15.48 -14.91
CA ASP A 56 -6.66 15.12 -15.36
C ASP A 56 -5.79 14.47 -14.28
N ARG A 57 -6.35 14.14 -13.11
CA ARG A 57 -5.57 13.64 -11.96
C ARG A 57 -4.80 12.36 -12.27
N ILE A 58 -5.40 11.39 -12.96
CA ILE A 58 -4.67 10.17 -13.38
C ILE A 58 -3.50 10.52 -14.30
N ASP A 59 -3.70 11.40 -15.29
CA ASP A 59 -2.63 11.80 -16.19
C ASP A 59 -1.48 12.50 -15.48
N ARG A 60 -1.80 13.33 -14.48
CA ARG A 60 -0.80 13.98 -13.61
C ARG A 60 -0.04 12.96 -12.80
N ALA A 61 -0.72 12.00 -12.18
CA ALA A 61 -0.09 10.91 -11.44
C ALA A 61 0.85 10.10 -12.34
N LEU A 62 0.39 9.66 -13.51
CA LEU A 62 1.19 8.88 -14.46
C LEU A 62 2.44 9.64 -14.97
N LYS A 63 2.36 10.97 -15.13
CA LYS A 63 3.49 11.81 -15.51
C LYS A 63 4.59 11.91 -14.44
N THR A 64 4.32 11.57 -13.20
CA THR A 64 5.34 11.57 -12.14
C THR A 64 6.39 10.47 -12.32
N GLY A 65 6.06 9.41 -13.06
CA GLY A 65 6.92 8.25 -13.34
C GLY A 65 6.42 6.97 -12.69
N PHE A 66 7.10 5.86 -12.97
CA PHE A 66 6.71 4.53 -12.50
C PHE A 66 7.75 3.92 -11.55
N PRO A 67 7.33 3.05 -10.60
CA PRO A 67 5.93 2.77 -10.24
C PRO A 67 5.26 4.00 -9.61
N VAL A 68 3.93 4.06 -9.72
CA VAL A 68 3.09 5.08 -9.08
C VAL A 68 1.88 4.40 -8.45
N ALA A 69 1.49 4.82 -7.24
CA ALA A 69 0.23 4.43 -6.64
C ALA A 69 -0.85 5.47 -6.97
N ILE A 70 -2.08 5.01 -7.14
CA ILE A 70 -3.25 5.80 -7.51
C ILE A 70 -4.39 5.40 -6.59
N GLU A 71 -4.86 6.33 -5.78
CA GLU A 71 -5.98 6.12 -4.89
C GLU A 71 -7.30 6.52 -5.53
N GLN A 72 -8.29 5.65 -5.41
CA GLN A 72 -9.66 5.84 -5.93
C GLN A 72 -10.65 5.62 -4.80
N ASP A 73 -11.47 6.64 -4.51
CA ASP A 73 -12.55 6.54 -3.53
C ASP A 73 -13.79 5.94 -4.18
N LEU A 74 -14.21 4.78 -3.70
CA LEU A 74 -15.31 4.02 -4.30
C LEU A 74 -16.59 4.13 -3.50
N ALA A 75 -17.68 4.37 -4.21
CA ALA A 75 -19.03 4.37 -3.66
C ALA A 75 -20.03 3.68 -4.60
N TRP A 76 -21.19 3.32 -4.07
CA TRP A 76 -22.25 2.69 -4.84
C TRP A 76 -23.28 3.71 -5.32
N TYR A 77 -23.49 3.80 -6.62
CA TYR A 77 -24.60 4.51 -7.19
C TYR A 77 -25.68 3.52 -7.63
N ALA A 78 -26.91 3.68 -7.13
CA ALA A 78 -28.08 2.96 -7.62
C ALA A 78 -28.99 3.94 -8.36
N ASP A 79 -29.26 3.67 -9.62
CA ASP A 79 -30.19 4.49 -10.41
C ASP A 79 -31.58 4.43 -9.79
N PRO A 80 -32.16 5.58 -9.39
CA PRO A 80 -33.44 5.60 -8.69
C PRO A 80 -34.62 5.15 -9.54
N THR A 81 -34.50 5.12 -10.87
CA THR A 81 -35.55 4.74 -11.80
C THR A 81 -35.50 3.26 -12.14
N THR A 82 -34.29 2.74 -12.41
CA THR A 82 -34.13 1.35 -12.89
C THR A 82 -33.66 0.40 -11.78
N GLY A 83 -33.15 0.93 -10.68
CA GLY A 83 -32.47 0.16 -9.62
C GLY A 83 -31.13 -0.41 -10.03
N GLN A 84 -30.62 -0.15 -11.24
CA GLN A 84 -29.34 -0.61 -11.70
C GLN A 84 -28.21 0.10 -10.94
N GLY A 85 -27.30 -0.68 -10.38
CA GLY A 85 -26.17 -0.16 -9.63
C GLY A 85 -24.87 -0.15 -10.43
N ARG A 86 -23.93 0.73 -10.04
CA ARG A 86 -22.57 0.78 -10.57
C ARG A 86 -21.57 1.30 -9.54
N VAL A 87 -20.31 0.95 -9.72
CA VAL A 87 -19.17 1.46 -8.95
C VAL A 87 -18.79 2.84 -9.47
N VAL A 88 -18.85 3.85 -8.62
CA VAL A 88 -18.51 5.23 -8.97
C VAL A 88 -17.44 5.80 -8.05
N LEU A 89 -16.78 6.84 -8.52
CA LEU A 89 -15.78 7.60 -7.78
C LEU A 89 -16.43 8.77 -7.05
N ASN A 90 -16.41 8.73 -5.73
CA ASN A 90 -16.96 9.79 -4.90
C ASN A 90 -16.39 9.72 -3.49
N HIS A 91 -15.98 10.88 -2.92
CA HIS A 91 -15.45 10.95 -1.55
C HIS A 91 -16.50 10.67 -0.46
N SER A 92 -17.76 10.53 -0.81
CA SER A 92 -18.83 10.24 0.13
C SER A 92 -19.81 9.21 -0.42
N ALA A 93 -20.60 8.58 0.45
CA ALA A 93 -21.67 7.68 0.03
C ALA A 93 -22.86 8.42 -0.62
N LYS A 94 -22.83 9.74 -0.78
CA LYS A 94 -23.87 10.54 -1.45
C LYS A 94 -23.56 10.65 -2.94
N THR A 95 -23.87 9.60 -3.66
CA THR A 95 -23.55 9.47 -5.08
C THR A 95 -24.63 10.07 -5.98
N THR A 96 -24.24 10.43 -7.21
CA THR A 96 -25.08 11.00 -8.25
C THR A 96 -24.90 10.29 -9.59
N ALA A 97 -25.82 10.52 -10.52
CA ALA A 97 -25.72 9.96 -11.87
C ALA A 97 -24.51 10.49 -12.68
N SER A 98 -23.96 11.65 -12.28
CA SER A 98 -22.82 12.27 -12.93
C SER A 98 -21.47 11.83 -12.40
N ASP A 99 -21.42 11.06 -11.29
CA ASP A 99 -20.15 10.59 -10.74
C ASP A 99 -19.48 9.63 -11.72
N PRO A 100 -18.15 9.77 -11.92
CA PRO A 100 -17.40 8.93 -12.85
C PRO A 100 -17.48 7.46 -12.46
N GLU A 101 -17.65 6.60 -13.43
CA GLU A 101 -17.60 5.15 -13.22
C GLU A 101 -16.15 4.68 -13.20
N GLU A 102 -15.78 3.88 -12.20
CA GLU A 102 -14.41 3.37 -12.00
C GLU A 102 -13.88 2.65 -13.24
N ARG A 103 -14.71 1.84 -13.91
CA ARG A 103 -14.35 1.15 -15.16
C ARG A 103 -13.78 2.11 -16.19
N ASN A 104 -14.48 3.19 -16.47
CA ASN A 104 -14.13 4.12 -17.54
C ASN A 104 -13.03 5.08 -17.12
N TYR A 105 -13.09 5.55 -15.87
CA TYR A 105 -12.16 6.56 -15.39
C TYR A 105 -10.75 5.99 -15.15
N PHE A 106 -10.64 4.74 -14.65
CA PHE A 106 -9.35 4.12 -14.40
C PHE A 106 -9.02 3.04 -15.44
N PHE A 107 -9.75 1.92 -15.48
CA PHE A 107 -9.33 0.75 -16.26
C PHE A 107 -9.23 1.05 -17.76
N GLU A 108 -10.23 1.67 -18.35
CA GLU A 108 -10.20 2.01 -19.78
C GLU A 108 -9.19 3.13 -20.06
N HIS A 109 -8.98 4.05 -19.13
CA HIS A 109 -8.00 5.12 -19.26
C HIS A 109 -6.56 4.60 -19.32
N VAL A 110 -6.20 3.63 -18.48
CA VAL A 110 -4.85 3.05 -18.45
C VAL A 110 -4.66 1.88 -19.42
N ARG A 111 -5.69 1.47 -20.16
CA ARG A 111 -5.68 0.30 -21.05
C ARG A 111 -4.45 0.24 -21.94
N ALA A 112 -4.19 1.28 -22.72
CA ALA A 112 -3.09 1.30 -23.66
C ALA A 112 -1.72 1.15 -22.97
N LEU A 113 -1.56 1.73 -21.79
CA LEU A 113 -0.34 1.61 -21.00
C LEU A 113 -0.15 0.16 -20.53
N VAL A 114 -1.19 -0.46 -19.95
CA VAL A 114 -1.13 -1.81 -19.41
C VAL A 114 -0.91 -2.84 -20.52
N GLU A 115 -1.64 -2.75 -21.61
CA GLU A 115 -1.48 -3.65 -22.77
C GLU A 115 -0.07 -3.56 -23.37
N ASN A 116 0.53 -2.36 -23.42
CA ASN A 116 1.92 -2.19 -23.82
C ASN A 116 2.90 -2.88 -22.84
N GLN A 117 2.65 -2.81 -21.54
CA GLN A 117 3.47 -3.50 -20.55
C GLN A 117 3.38 -5.03 -20.70
N LEU A 118 2.18 -5.54 -20.90
CA LEU A 118 1.95 -6.98 -21.14
C LEU A 118 2.62 -7.44 -22.44
N ALA A 119 2.51 -6.66 -23.53
CA ALA A 119 3.13 -7.00 -24.80
C ALA A 119 4.67 -7.01 -24.73
N ARG A 120 5.29 -6.14 -23.92
CA ARG A 120 6.74 -6.15 -23.68
C ARG A 120 7.19 -7.37 -22.88
N GLY A 121 6.35 -7.90 -22.00
CA GLY A 121 6.63 -9.07 -21.17
C GLY A 121 7.73 -8.90 -20.12
N ASP A 122 8.25 -7.67 -19.92
CA ASP A 122 9.27 -7.40 -18.90
C ASP A 122 8.66 -7.26 -17.52
N ARG A 123 8.50 -8.40 -16.86
CA ARG A 123 7.93 -8.49 -15.50
C ARG A 123 8.84 -7.89 -14.41
N SER A 124 10.09 -7.55 -14.72
CA SER A 124 11.04 -6.97 -13.76
C SER A 124 10.62 -5.58 -13.29
N GLN A 125 9.80 -4.87 -14.10
CA GLN A 125 9.28 -3.54 -13.80
C GLN A 125 7.88 -3.55 -13.19
N TRP A 126 7.25 -4.72 -13.06
CA TRP A 126 5.89 -4.83 -12.53
C TRP A 126 5.86 -4.96 -11.00
N PRO A 127 4.80 -4.39 -10.35
CA PRO A 127 3.75 -3.57 -10.93
C PRO A 127 4.28 -2.19 -11.36
N VAL A 128 3.67 -1.59 -12.37
CA VAL A 128 3.89 -0.20 -12.76
C VAL A 128 2.88 0.74 -12.11
N ILE A 129 1.67 0.23 -11.81
CA ILE A 129 0.61 0.93 -11.08
C ILE A 129 0.24 0.12 -9.85
N ILE A 130 0.12 0.80 -8.71
CA ILE A 130 -0.52 0.28 -7.51
C ILE A 130 -1.87 1.00 -7.41
N LEU A 131 -2.97 0.29 -7.60
CA LEU A 131 -4.31 0.82 -7.47
C LEU A 131 -4.78 0.63 -6.03
N HIS A 132 -5.05 1.72 -5.34
CA HIS A 132 -5.55 1.71 -3.97
C HIS A 132 -7.01 2.10 -3.94
N PHE A 133 -7.87 1.26 -3.38
CA PHE A 133 -9.28 1.51 -3.18
C PHE A 133 -9.60 1.95 -1.75
N ASP A 134 -10.15 3.15 -1.61
CA ASP A 134 -10.79 3.62 -0.38
C ASP A 134 -12.32 3.53 -0.54
N PHE A 135 -12.93 2.60 0.18
CA PHE A 135 -14.38 2.35 0.10
C PHE A 135 -15.15 3.30 1.03
N LYS A 136 -15.93 4.20 0.45
CA LYS A 136 -16.75 5.17 1.21
C LYS A 136 -18.06 4.57 1.75
N ASP A 137 -18.41 3.38 1.31
CA ASP A 137 -19.43 2.52 1.94
C ASP A 137 -19.01 1.04 1.87
N GLN A 138 -19.62 0.21 2.69
CA GLN A 138 -19.26 -1.22 2.84
C GLN A 138 -20.43 -2.13 2.43
N GLN A 139 -21.36 -1.63 1.62
CA GLN A 139 -22.50 -2.44 1.21
C GLN A 139 -22.07 -3.58 0.28
N SER A 140 -22.67 -4.76 0.49
CA SER A 140 -22.33 -5.99 -0.24
C SER A 140 -22.42 -5.82 -1.76
N ALA A 141 -23.39 -5.03 -2.26
CA ALA A 141 -23.52 -4.78 -3.70
C ALA A 141 -22.29 -4.08 -4.30
N LEU A 142 -21.72 -3.08 -3.60
CA LEU A 142 -20.50 -2.40 -4.02
C LEU A 142 -19.32 -3.38 -4.03
N LEU A 143 -19.12 -4.11 -2.93
CA LEU A 143 -17.96 -5.01 -2.78
C LEU A 143 -17.98 -6.11 -3.85
N HIS A 144 -19.13 -6.75 -4.10
CA HIS A 144 -19.23 -7.77 -5.14
C HIS A 144 -19.06 -7.17 -6.55
N ALA A 145 -19.61 -5.98 -6.81
CA ALA A 145 -19.43 -5.33 -8.11
C ALA A 145 -17.97 -4.97 -8.38
N VAL A 146 -17.21 -4.55 -7.36
CA VAL A 146 -15.74 -4.34 -7.47
C VAL A 146 -15.03 -5.67 -7.71
N TRP A 147 -15.39 -6.74 -7.00
CA TRP A 147 -14.81 -8.06 -7.22
C TRP A 147 -15.02 -8.56 -8.65
N ASP A 148 -16.23 -8.38 -9.19
CA ASP A 148 -16.56 -8.75 -10.57
C ASP A 148 -15.80 -7.89 -11.58
N LEU A 149 -15.73 -6.58 -11.35
CA LEU A 149 -14.94 -5.65 -12.17
C LEU A 149 -13.47 -6.09 -12.23
N LEU A 150 -12.84 -6.37 -11.08
CA LEU A 150 -11.48 -6.89 -11.05
C LEU A 150 -11.33 -8.22 -11.78
N GLY A 151 -12.38 -9.05 -11.82
CA GLY A 151 -12.42 -10.30 -12.58
C GLY A 151 -12.29 -10.09 -14.07
N GLU A 152 -12.90 -9.04 -14.62
CA GLU A 152 -12.79 -8.72 -16.04
C GLU A 152 -11.38 -8.29 -16.47
N TYR A 153 -10.61 -7.70 -15.52
CA TYR A 153 -9.24 -7.24 -15.73
C TYR A 153 -8.18 -8.13 -15.04
N GLU A 154 -8.53 -9.36 -14.63
CA GLU A 154 -7.62 -10.23 -13.88
C GLU A 154 -6.27 -10.46 -14.59
N SER A 155 -6.24 -10.48 -15.92
CA SER A 155 -5.00 -10.58 -16.69
C SER A 155 -4.03 -9.41 -16.50
N TRP A 156 -4.50 -8.27 -16.00
CA TRP A 156 -3.73 -7.06 -15.73
C TRP A 156 -3.25 -6.99 -14.29
N ILE A 157 -3.89 -7.76 -13.38
CA ILE A 157 -3.82 -7.61 -11.94
C ILE A 157 -2.91 -8.66 -11.34
N THR A 158 -1.97 -8.20 -10.49
CA THR A 158 -1.15 -9.06 -9.64
C THR A 158 -2.03 -9.85 -8.69
N THR A 159 -1.90 -11.16 -8.70
CA THR A 159 -2.74 -12.08 -7.92
C THR A 159 -1.90 -12.97 -7.01
N ALA A 160 -2.56 -13.58 -6.03
CA ALA A 160 -2.00 -14.68 -5.23
C ALA A 160 -3.01 -15.82 -5.16
N SER A 161 -2.55 -17.07 -5.10
CA SER A 161 -3.47 -18.19 -4.88
C SER A 161 -3.95 -18.23 -3.44
N LYS A 162 -5.27 -18.37 -3.23
CA LYS A 162 -5.79 -18.59 -1.87
C LYS A 162 -5.41 -19.97 -1.37
N GLY A 163 -4.60 -20.03 -0.30
CA GLY A 163 -4.28 -21.24 0.45
C GLY A 163 -5.31 -21.54 1.54
N ASP A 164 -5.20 -22.71 2.14
CA ASP A 164 -5.98 -23.14 3.31
C ASP A 164 -5.49 -22.51 4.63
N ASP A 165 -4.20 -22.24 4.74
CA ASP A 165 -3.61 -21.49 5.85
C ASP A 165 -3.44 -20.01 5.45
N PRO A 166 -4.19 -19.07 6.06
CA PRO A 166 -4.08 -17.66 5.73
C PRO A 166 -2.71 -17.06 6.05
N HIS A 167 -1.96 -17.65 6.99
CA HIS A 167 -0.62 -17.17 7.37
C HIS A 167 0.50 -17.75 6.48
N GLN A 168 0.19 -18.69 5.61
CA GLN A 168 1.11 -19.14 4.58
C GLN A 168 0.97 -18.27 3.34
N LEU A 169 1.83 -17.26 3.22
CA LEU A 169 1.80 -16.33 2.11
C LEU A 169 2.08 -17.03 0.78
N ALA A 170 1.12 -17.01 -0.12
CA ALA A 170 1.34 -17.44 -1.49
C ALA A 170 2.18 -16.39 -2.24
N PRO A 171 3.10 -16.82 -3.13
CA PRO A 171 3.84 -15.90 -3.97
C PRO A 171 2.90 -15.11 -4.89
N LEU A 172 3.27 -13.86 -5.17
CA LEU A 172 2.53 -13.01 -6.09
C LEU A 172 2.82 -13.38 -7.55
N ASP A 173 1.77 -13.65 -8.33
CA ASP A 173 1.85 -13.64 -9.79
C ASP A 173 1.77 -12.21 -10.30
N ARG A 174 2.95 -11.58 -10.43
CA ARG A 174 3.09 -10.16 -10.76
C ARG A 174 2.57 -9.84 -12.14
N LYS A 175 1.75 -8.79 -12.21
CA LYS A 175 1.18 -8.16 -13.39
C LYS A 175 1.40 -6.64 -13.33
N PRO A 176 1.06 -5.88 -14.39
CA PRO A 176 1.24 -4.43 -14.41
C PRO A 176 0.56 -3.66 -13.29
N ILE A 177 -0.56 -4.16 -12.76
CA ILE A 177 -1.33 -3.52 -11.68
C ILE A 177 -1.28 -4.38 -10.42
N LEU A 178 -1.01 -3.78 -9.26
CA LEU A 178 -1.27 -4.35 -7.94
C LEU A 178 -2.44 -3.61 -7.31
N VAL A 179 -3.44 -4.31 -6.78
CA VAL A 179 -4.60 -3.68 -6.13
C VAL A 179 -4.51 -3.86 -4.62
N LEU A 180 -4.66 -2.75 -3.89
CA LEU A 180 -4.68 -2.68 -2.44
C LEU A 180 -6.00 -2.12 -1.95
N THR A 181 -6.41 -2.45 -0.72
CA THR A 181 -7.62 -1.94 -0.09
C THR A 181 -7.45 -1.80 1.43
N GLU A 182 -8.42 -1.19 2.08
CA GLU A 182 -8.40 -0.78 3.47
C GLU A 182 -8.48 -1.94 4.49
N ASP A 183 -8.41 -1.59 5.76
CA ASP A 183 -8.70 -2.47 6.89
C ASP A 183 -10.22 -2.53 7.12
N SER A 184 -10.84 -3.62 6.66
CA SER A 184 -12.28 -3.83 6.78
C SER A 184 -12.63 -5.32 6.79
N ASP A 185 -13.36 -5.77 7.81
CA ASP A 185 -13.88 -7.13 7.89
C ASP A 185 -14.91 -7.45 6.79
N ALA A 186 -15.70 -6.47 6.38
CA ALA A 186 -16.67 -6.63 5.30
C ALA A 186 -15.96 -6.86 3.95
N GLN A 187 -14.86 -6.16 3.71
CA GLN A 187 -14.02 -6.35 2.53
C GLN A 187 -13.32 -7.70 2.56
N GLU A 188 -12.75 -8.10 3.71
CA GLU A 188 -12.12 -9.41 3.86
C GLU A 188 -13.13 -10.55 3.66
N GLN A 189 -14.37 -10.38 4.10
CA GLN A 189 -15.42 -11.36 3.86
C GLN A 189 -15.61 -11.62 2.36
N VAL A 190 -15.74 -10.57 1.54
CA VAL A 190 -15.99 -10.73 0.09
C VAL A 190 -14.70 -11.09 -0.66
N PHE A 191 -13.60 -10.38 -0.37
CA PHE A 191 -12.38 -10.45 -1.19
C PHE A 191 -11.44 -11.59 -0.79
N PHE A 192 -11.66 -12.20 0.38
CA PHE A 192 -10.90 -13.33 0.84
C PHE A 192 -11.77 -14.51 1.23
N ASN A 193 -12.69 -14.36 2.20
CA ASN A 193 -13.39 -15.52 2.77
C ASN A 193 -14.28 -16.23 1.73
N GLU A 194 -14.99 -15.50 0.89
CA GLU A 194 -15.85 -16.04 -0.17
C GLU A 194 -15.08 -16.60 -1.37
N VAL A 195 -13.80 -16.25 -1.51
CA VAL A 195 -12.98 -16.79 -2.62
C VAL A 195 -12.69 -18.28 -2.36
N PRO A 196 -12.96 -19.19 -3.30
CA PRO A 196 -12.67 -20.60 -3.12
C PRO A 196 -11.15 -20.89 -3.03
N LEU A 197 -10.78 -21.94 -2.29
CA LEU A 197 -9.40 -22.39 -2.21
C LEU A 197 -8.81 -22.66 -3.61
N GLY A 198 -7.55 -22.26 -3.80
CA GLY A 198 -6.84 -22.38 -5.06
C GLY A 198 -7.21 -21.35 -6.13
N LYS A 199 -8.19 -20.48 -5.86
CA LYS A 199 -8.53 -19.35 -6.76
C LYS A 199 -7.70 -18.11 -6.46
N SER A 200 -7.66 -17.21 -7.43
CA SER A 200 -6.89 -15.97 -7.36
C SER A 200 -7.52 -14.97 -6.39
N LEU A 201 -6.71 -14.47 -5.46
CA LEU A 201 -6.97 -13.22 -4.76
C LEU A 201 -6.53 -12.09 -5.69
N ARG A 202 -7.39 -11.09 -5.94
CA ARG A 202 -7.19 -10.01 -6.91
C ARG A 202 -6.79 -8.68 -6.28
N LEU A 203 -6.93 -8.58 -4.96
CA LEU A 203 -6.54 -7.41 -4.17
C LEU A 203 -6.14 -7.85 -2.76
N PHE A 204 -5.45 -6.93 -2.05
CA PHE A 204 -4.87 -7.23 -0.74
C PHE A 204 -5.24 -6.13 0.25
N GLY A 205 -5.76 -6.55 1.41
CA GLY A 205 -6.20 -5.69 2.50
C GLY A 205 -5.07 -5.17 3.37
N SER A 206 -5.35 -4.08 4.07
CA SER A 206 -4.49 -3.53 5.12
C SER A 206 -4.57 -4.38 6.39
N ALA A 207 -3.49 -4.35 7.18
CA ALA A 207 -3.44 -4.92 8.52
C ALA A 207 -4.40 -4.18 9.47
N HIS A 208 -4.85 -4.87 10.50
CA HIS A 208 -5.56 -4.23 11.61
C HIS A 208 -4.62 -3.37 12.45
N THR A 209 -5.03 -2.12 12.69
CA THR A 209 -4.36 -1.27 13.67
C THR A 209 -5.08 -1.39 15.01
N HIS A 210 -4.39 -1.92 16.01
CA HIS A 210 -4.95 -2.09 17.34
C HIS A 210 -4.94 -0.76 18.11
N MET A 211 -6.12 -0.28 18.43
CA MET A 211 -6.31 0.91 19.25
C MET A 211 -7.19 0.56 20.46
N PRO A 212 -6.87 1.06 21.65
CA PRO A 212 -7.74 0.87 22.83
C PRO A 212 -9.15 1.40 22.54
N GLN A 213 -10.15 0.71 23.06
CA GLN A 213 -11.55 1.09 22.87
C GLN A 213 -11.97 2.21 23.83
N ASN A 214 -13.06 2.89 23.49
CA ASN A 214 -13.69 3.93 24.33
C ASN A 214 -12.82 5.16 24.62
N LEU A 215 -11.85 5.46 23.78
CA LEU A 215 -11.04 6.67 23.85
C LEU A 215 -11.80 7.88 23.30
N THR A 216 -11.64 9.02 23.93
CA THR A 216 -11.96 10.32 23.33
C THR A 216 -11.09 10.58 22.10
N ALA A 217 -11.42 11.58 21.29
CA ALA A 217 -10.61 11.91 20.11
C ALA A 217 -9.18 12.32 20.49
N GLU A 218 -9.01 13.03 21.63
CA GLU A 218 -7.69 13.44 22.13
C GLU A 218 -6.88 12.26 22.65
N GLU A 219 -7.47 11.39 23.46
CA GLU A 219 -6.83 10.16 23.94
C GLU A 219 -6.44 9.23 22.77
N ARG A 220 -7.27 9.14 21.75
CA ARG A 220 -6.97 8.37 20.53
C ARG A 220 -5.79 8.96 19.77
N ALA A 221 -5.73 10.29 19.60
CA ALA A 221 -4.61 10.95 18.93
C ALA A 221 -3.30 10.76 19.72
N HIS A 222 -3.37 10.84 21.06
CA HIS A 222 -2.23 10.56 21.92
C HIS A 222 -1.78 9.10 21.82
N ALA A 223 -2.71 8.16 21.92
CA ALA A 223 -2.41 6.73 21.84
C ALA A 223 -1.80 6.38 20.47
N ALA A 224 -2.33 6.90 19.36
CA ALA A 224 -1.79 6.69 18.02
C ALA A 224 -0.31 7.07 17.93
N ALA A 225 0.07 8.25 18.47
CA ALA A 225 1.44 8.73 18.41
C ALA A 225 2.39 8.09 19.43
N THR A 226 1.88 7.52 20.55
CA THR A 226 2.72 7.09 21.68
C THR A 226 2.77 5.59 21.94
N LEU A 227 1.73 4.82 21.55
CA LEU A 227 1.78 3.36 21.67
C LEU A 227 2.98 2.78 20.90
N ALA A 228 3.63 1.79 21.49
CA ALA A 228 4.73 1.13 20.80
C ALA A 228 4.25 0.51 19.46
N PRO A 229 5.07 0.52 18.40
CA PRO A 229 4.67 -0.11 17.12
C PRO A 229 4.16 -1.54 17.27
N ALA A 230 4.73 -2.31 18.20
CA ALA A 230 4.32 -3.67 18.50
C ALA A 230 2.96 -3.78 19.22
N GLU A 231 2.42 -2.68 19.72
CA GLU A 231 1.07 -2.62 20.29
C GLU A 231 0.05 -2.19 19.21
N LEU A 232 0.48 -1.38 18.23
CA LEU A 232 -0.37 -0.95 17.12
C LEU A 232 -0.60 -2.08 16.10
N ILE A 233 0.42 -2.88 15.83
CA ILE A 233 0.32 -4.02 14.92
C ILE A 233 1.04 -5.22 15.53
N THR A 234 0.27 -6.24 15.90
CA THR A 234 0.74 -7.43 16.61
C THR A 234 0.85 -8.66 15.71
N GLU A 235 0.07 -8.69 14.63
CA GLU A 235 -0.08 -9.86 13.78
C GLU A 235 0.89 -9.82 12.59
N LYS A 236 1.27 -10.99 12.14
CA LYS A 236 2.01 -11.14 10.88
C LYS A 236 1.04 -11.01 9.70
N PRO A 237 1.53 -10.63 8.51
CA PRO A 237 0.74 -10.65 7.30
C PRO A 237 0.04 -11.98 7.06
N THR A 238 -1.12 -11.90 6.45
CA THR A 238 -1.85 -13.04 5.93
C THR A 238 -1.77 -13.07 4.41
N ASN A 239 -2.31 -14.12 3.81
CA ASN A 239 -2.39 -14.18 2.35
C ASN A 239 -3.24 -13.06 1.75
N TYR A 240 -4.11 -12.45 2.53
CA TYR A 240 -4.93 -11.28 2.17
C TYR A 240 -4.34 -9.96 2.68
N ARG A 241 -3.99 -9.83 3.97
CA ARG A 241 -3.49 -8.61 4.60
C ARG A 241 -1.99 -8.50 4.39
N ARG A 242 -1.55 -7.63 3.45
CA ARG A 242 -0.16 -7.56 3.02
C ARG A 242 0.51 -6.20 3.23
N TRP A 243 -0.24 -5.19 3.60
CA TRP A 243 0.25 -3.85 3.82
C TRP A 243 -0.33 -3.24 5.08
N TRP A 244 0.18 -2.12 5.51
CA TRP A 244 -0.32 -1.37 6.65
C TRP A 244 -0.52 0.07 6.23
N ASN A 245 -1.78 0.49 6.16
CA ASN A 245 -2.19 1.84 5.78
C ASN A 245 -2.37 2.69 7.02
N ASN A 246 -1.63 3.80 7.12
CA ASN A 246 -1.58 4.63 8.31
C ASN A 246 -1.81 6.10 8.01
N SER A 247 -2.50 6.74 8.94
CA SER A 247 -2.51 8.19 9.05
C SER A 247 -1.18 8.71 9.59
N TRP A 248 -0.82 9.94 9.25
CA TRP A 248 0.34 10.59 9.86
C TRP A 248 0.16 10.87 11.37
N TYR A 249 -1.05 10.68 11.91
CA TYR A 249 -1.34 10.74 13.34
C TYR A 249 -0.54 9.74 14.18
N GLU A 250 -0.08 8.64 13.60
CA GLU A 250 0.79 7.69 14.28
C GLU A 250 2.24 8.18 14.43
N VAL A 251 2.62 9.22 13.69
CA VAL A 251 3.96 9.81 13.74
C VAL A 251 4.00 11.07 14.62
N GLU A 252 3.13 12.04 14.32
CA GLU A 252 3.02 13.31 15.07
C GLU A 252 1.65 13.39 15.74
N GLU A 253 1.62 13.61 17.05
CA GLU A 253 0.38 13.69 17.84
C GLU A 253 -0.57 14.77 17.31
N GLY A 254 -1.79 14.34 16.96
CA GLY A 254 -2.78 15.23 16.37
C GLY A 254 -2.54 15.52 14.88
N GLY A 255 -1.55 14.86 14.28
CA GLY A 255 -1.28 14.92 12.85
C GLY A 255 -1.00 16.33 12.34
N GLN A 256 -1.27 16.56 11.05
CA GLN A 256 -0.98 17.81 10.35
C GLN A 256 -1.52 19.08 11.04
N PRO A 257 -2.76 19.11 11.58
CA PRO A 257 -3.29 20.32 12.21
C PRO A 257 -2.55 20.75 13.47
N ARG A 258 -1.84 19.84 14.12
CA ARG A 258 -1.10 20.10 15.37
C ARG A 258 0.41 19.96 15.23
N ALA A 259 0.88 19.51 14.06
CA ALA A 259 2.29 19.32 13.83
C ALA A 259 3.09 20.61 14.01
N GLY A 260 4.16 20.50 14.77
CA GLY A 260 5.13 21.57 14.99
C GLY A 260 6.29 21.52 14.00
N ALA A 261 7.46 21.99 14.45
CA ALA A 261 8.71 21.73 13.74
C ALA A 261 9.05 20.23 13.81
N TRP A 262 9.56 19.70 12.71
CA TRP A 262 10.05 18.31 12.67
C TRP A 262 11.23 18.11 13.63
N THR A 263 11.16 17.09 14.48
CA THR A 263 12.15 16.86 15.53
C THR A 263 12.84 15.48 15.38
N PRO A 264 13.98 15.28 16.05
CA PRO A 264 14.60 13.94 16.12
C PRO A 264 13.70 12.87 16.75
N ALA A 265 12.77 13.26 17.63
CA ALA A 265 11.81 12.32 18.23
C ALA A 265 10.79 11.82 17.18
N ASP A 266 10.31 12.72 16.31
CA ASP A 266 9.40 12.38 15.23
C ASP A 266 10.09 11.45 14.22
N ASP A 267 11.36 11.74 13.86
CA ASP A 267 12.15 10.85 12.99
C ASP A 267 12.36 9.47 13.61
N GLN A 268 12.66 9.41 14.90
CA GLN A 268 12.79 8.14 15.62
C GLN A 268 11.46 7.36 15.63
N ARG A 269 10.34 8.04 15.85
CA ARG A 269 9.00 7.44 15.84
C ARG A 269 8.68 6.87 14.46
N LEU A 270 8.86 7.65 13.41
CA LEU A 270 8.65 7.23 12.04
C LEU A 270 9.44 5.96 11.71
N ARG A 271 10.75 5.97 12.00
CA ARG A 271 11.64 4.80 11.76
C ARG A 271 11.23 3.59 12.58
N ALA A 272 10.77 3.77 13.81
CA ALA A 272 10.30 2.67 14.65
C ALA A 272 9.07 1.98 14.04
N LEU A 273 8.10 2.75 13.53
CA LEU A 273 6.91 2.22 12.85
C LEU A 273 7.28 1.47 11.59
N VAL A 274 8.09 2.08 10.70
CA VAL A 274 8.52 1.47 9.44
C VAL A 274 9.32 0.19 9.68
N ASN A 275 10.31 0.23 10.58
CA ASN A 275 11.13 -0.94 10.90
C ASN A 275 10.29 -2.09 11.45
N HIS A 276 9.29 -1.79 12.28
CA HIS A 276 8.41 -2.82 12.84
C HIS A 276 7.52 -3.44 11.75
N ALA A 277 6.89 -2.63 10.91
CA ALA A 277 6.08 -3.12 9.78
C ALA A 277 6.90 -4.01 8.85
N HIS A 278 8.10 -3.57 8.46
CA HIS A 278 9.01 -4.33 7.61
C HIS A 278 9.52 -5.62 8.29
N ALA A 279 9.79 -5.59 9.60
CA ALA A 279 10.21 -6.79 10.35
C ALA A 279 9.10 -7.84 10.43
N LEU A 280 7.83 -7.44 10.45
CA LEU A 280 6.68 -8.33 10.31
C LEU A 280 6.47 -8.77 8.85
N GLY A 281 6.89 -7.94 7.88
CA GLY A 281 6.82 -8.16 6.45
C GLY A 281 5.65 -7.49 5.75
N TYR A 282 5.17 -6.40 6.28
CA TYR A 282 4.18 -5.55 5.64
C TYR A 282 4.86 -4.48 4.79
N TRP A 283 4.23 -4.10 3.68
CA TRP A 283 4.43 -2.79 3.07
C TRP A 283 3.74 -1.73 3.93
N MET A 284 4.27 -0.51 3.91
CA MET A 284 3.77 0.56 4.76
C MET A 284 3.44 1.81 3.96
N ARG A 285 2.25 2.37 4.21
CA ARG A 285 1.78 3.64 3.66
C ARG A 285 1.55 4.65 4.77
N PHE A 286 1.91 5.91 4.50
CA PHE A 286 1.38 7.04 5.23
C PHE A 286 0.58 7.95 4.30
N TYR A 287 -0.62 8.29 4.74
CA TYR A 287 -1.47 9.30 4.15
C TYR A 287 -1.69 10.41 5.17
N THR A 288 -1.98 11.51 4.93
CA THR A 288 -2.04 12.45 3.84
C THR A 288 -0.97 13.48 4.12
N LEU A 289 -0.05 13.64 3.24
CA LEU A 289 1.13 14.46 3.47
C LEU A 289 1.09 15.64 2.50
N ASP A 290 0.31 16.69 2.87
CA ASP A 290 0.11 17.88 2.06
C ASP A 290 0.60 19.14 2.76
N GLY A 291 1.08 20.12 2.01
CA GLY A 291 1.56 21.38 2.55
C GLY A 291 1.36 22.54 1.57
N PHE A 292 0.27 23.28 1.73
CA PHE A 292 -0.11 24.36 0.83
C PHE A 292 -0.84 25.51 1.57
N ALA A 293 -0.83 26.69 0.96
CA ALA A 293 -1.69 27.78 1.40
C ALA A 293 -3.16 27.51 1.03
N ALA A 294 -4.11 27.88 1.86
CA ALA A 294 -5.53 27.55 1.70
C ALA A 294 -6.09 27.88 0.29
N ALA A 295 -5.75 29.07 -0.24
CA ALA A 295 -6.20 29.49 -1.58
C ALA A 295 -5.71 28.55 -2.69
N ILE A 296 -4.49 28.00 -2.56
CA ILE A 296 -3.94 27.04 -3.52
C ILE A 296 -4.67 25.70 -3.42
N GLY A 297 -5.05 25.29 -2.19
CA GLY A 297 -5.82 24.08 -1.97
C GLY A 297 -7.18 24.14 -2.65
N GLU A 298 -7.91 25.25 -2.50
CA GLU A 298 -9.21 25.46 -3.16
C GLU A 298 -9.09 25.42 -4.70
N GLU A 299 -8.08 26.05 -5.27
CA GLU A 299 -7.83 26.07 -6.71
C GLU A 299 -7.58 24.67 -7.28
N ASN A 300 -6.86 23.83 -6.54
CA ASN A 300 -6.46 22.48 -6.97
C ASN A 300 -7.40 21.37 -6.47
N GLY A 301 -8.41 21.68 -5.67
CA GLY A 301 -9.32 20.70 -5.06
C GLY A 301 -8.63 19.83 -4.02
N TRP A 302 -7.65 20.38 -3.28
CA TRP A 302 -6.97 19.67 -2.20
C TRP A 302 -7.68 19.87 -0.87
N PHE A 303 -7.75 18.83 -0.06
CA PHE A 303 -8.43 18.90 1.23
C PHE A 303 -7.58 19.59 2.29
N ALA A 304 -8.17 20.61 2.94
CA ALA A 304 -7.46 21.38 3.97
C ALA A 304 -7.17 20.60 5.27
N THR A 305 -7.86 19.49 5.52
CA THR A 305 -7.78 18.75 6.79
C THR A 305 -6.45 18.03 7.02
N TYR A 306 -5.67 17.79 5.97
CA TYR A 306 -4.42 17.03 6.00
C TYR A 306 -3.20 17.87 5.65
N ASN A 307 -3.27 19.17 5.91
CA ASN A 307 -2.37 20.16 5.39
C ASN A 307 -1.44 20.71 6.50
N PHE A 308 -0.12 20.58 6.31
CA PHE A 308 0.90 21.19 7.18
C PHE A 308 1.03 22.71 7.00
N GLY A 309 0.25 23.32 6.13
CA GLY A 309 0.19 24.77 5.92
C GLY A 309 1.30 25.36 5.06
N SER A 310 2.34 24.62 4.71
CA SER A 310 3.39 25.08 3.80
C SER A 310 4.11 23.93 3.10
N LEU A 311 4.58 24.19 1.89
CA LEU A 311 5.41 23.25 1.12
C LEU A 311 6.72 22.91 1.85
N GLN A 312 7.30 23.87 2.57
CA GLN A 312 8.50 23.61 3.38
C GLN A 312 8.24 22.56 4.46
N ALA A 313 7.18 22.73 5.23
CA ALA A 313 6.84 21.83 6.34
C ALA A 313 6.57 20.39 5.83
N VAL A 314 5.83 20.24 4.74
CA VAL A 314 5.56 18.90 4.19
C VAL A 314 6.81 18.29 3.53
N THR A 315 7.66 19.11 2.89
CA THR A 315 8.91 18.63 2.28
C THR A 315 9.85 17.99 3.31
N GLU A 316 9.88 18.52 4.54
CA GLU A 316 10.65 17.93 5.65
C GLU A 316 10.14 16.50 5.95
N ARG A 317 8.82 16.31 6.01
CA ARG A 317 8.16 15.01 6.25
C ARG A 317 8.35 14.05 5.08
N TRP A 318 8.22 14.53 3.84
CA TRP A 318 8.51 13.71 2.65
C TRP A 318 9.94 13.18 2.66
N ARG A 319 10.93 14.03 2.98
CA ARG A 319 12.33 13.60 3.09
C ARG A 319 12.53 12.59 4.21
N ALA A 320 11.93 12.82 5.37
CA ALA A 320 11.99 11.87 6.47
C ALA A 320 11.37 10.51 6.09
N ALA A 321 10.21 10.51 5.40
CA ALA A 321 9.57 9.29 4.92
C ALA A 321 10.42 8.56 3.86
N LEU A 322 11.05 9.31 2.94
CA LEU A 322 12.01 8.76 1.96
C LEU A 322 13.22 8.11 2.64
N ASP A 323 13.81 8.79 3.63
CA ASP A 323 14.97 8.31 4.37
C ASP A 323 14.65 7.17 5.36
N ALA A 324 13.40 7.07 5.80
CA ALA A 324 12.89 5.96 6.60
C ALA A 324 12.47 4.75 5.74
N HIS A 325 12.49 4.87 4.42
CA HIS A 325 12.05 3.82 3.48
C HIS A 325 10.56 3.43 3.62
N VAL A 326 9.68 4.40 3.85
CA VAL A 326 8.23 4.21 3.72
C VAL A 326 7.92 3.70 2.31
N ASP A 327 7.07 2.68 2.15
CA ASP A 327 6.81 2.11 0.83
C ASP A 327 5.92 3.01 -0.03
N PHE A 328 4.89 3.63 0.56
CA PHE A 328 3.97 4.55 -0.13
C PHE A 328 3.84 5.86 0.62
N ILE A 329 4.08 6.96 -0.06
CA ILE A 329 3.90 8.32 0.48
C ILE A 329 2.74 8.97 -0.26
N ALA A 330 1.61 9.15 0.43
CA ALA A 330 0.39 9.67 -0.17
C ALA A 330 0.25 11.19 0.00
N THR A 331 -0.04 11.87 -1.10
CA THR A 331 -0.22 13.33 -1.15
C THR A 331 -1.11 13.72 -2.32
N ASP A 332 -1.82 14.84 -2.20
CA ASP A 332 -2.50 15.51 -3.32
C ASP A 332 -1.52 16.31 -4.22
N GLN A 333 -0.32 16.60 -3.70
CA GLN A 333 0.72 17.38 -4.38
C GLN A 333 1.69 16.48 -5.17
N TYR A 334 1.20 15.78 -6.18
CA TYR A 334 1.94 14.74 -6.93
C TYR A 334 3.25 15.24 -7.51
N GLU A 335 3.21 16.42 -8.18
CA GLU A 335 4.35 16.99 -8.87
C GLU A 335 5.44 17.45 -7.89
N ASP A 336 5.03 18.02 -6.74
CA ASP A 336 5.95 18.51 -5.73
C ASP A 336 6.70 17.35 -5.06
N LEU A 337 5.98 16.31 -4.62
CA LEU A 337 6.61 15.10 -4.05
C LEU A 337 7.52 14.43 -5.08
N SER A 338 7.07 14.29 -6.33
CA SER A 338 7.89 13.72 -7.40
C SER A 338 9.18 14.52 -7.64
N ALA A 339 9.15 15.85 -7.52
CA ALA A 339 10.34 16.69 -7.63
C ALA A 339 11.33 16.43 -6.47
N VAL A 340 10.81 16.29 -5.24
CA VAL A 340 11.62 15.95 -4.06
C VAL A 340 12.27 14.57 -4.23
N MET A 341 11.53 13.56 -4.68
CA MET A 341 12.04 12.20 -4.93
C MET A 341 13.16 12.18 -5.98
N ARG A 342 13.03 12.98 -7.04
CA ARG A 342 14.08 13.09 -8.09
C ARG A 342 15.34 13.79 -7.58
N SER A 343 15.19 14.83 -6.74
CA SER A 343 16.34 15.57 -6.20
C SER A 343 17.20 14.72 -5.25
N GLY A 344 16.59 13.87 -4.43
CA GLY A 344 17.30 12.95 -3.54
C GLY A 344 18.16 11.91 -4.27
N ASN A 345 17.76 11.50 -5.48
CA ASN A 345 18.53 10.55 -6.29
C ASN A 345 19.80 11.15 -6.92
N ASN A 346 19.91 12.48 -7.06
CA ASN A 346 21.07 13.15 -7.64
C ASN A 346 22.21 13.40 -6.66
N VAL A 347 21.98 13.25 -5.36
CA VAL A 347 23.01 13.48 -4.30
C VAL A 347 23.81 12.20 -4.00
N LYS A 348 23.33 11.03 -4.42
CA LYS A 348 23.97 9.72 -4.15
C LYS A 348 24.75 9.14 -5.35
N ARG A 349 25.04 9.96 -6.39
CA ARG A 349 25.86 9.55 -7.55
C ARG A 349 27.24 10.25 -7.49
#